data_ee665e5201bb40ba82e423ee39292ad5
#
_entry.id   ee665e5201bb40ba82e423ee39292ad5
#
_cell.length_a   1.000
_cell.length_b   1.000
_cell.length_c   1.000
_cell.angle_alpha   90.00
_cell.angle_beta   90.00
_cell.angle_gamma   90.00
#
_symmetry.space_group_name_H-M   'P 1'
#
loop_
_entity.id
_entity.type
_entity.pdbx_description
1 polymer ?
#
loop_
_entity_poly.entity_id
_entity_poly.type
_entity_poly.pdbx_seq_one_letter_code
_entity_poly.pdbx_strand_id
1 'polypeptide(L)'
;MKKIVFMFAGLALSAMVHANKPPAPAATDEAKAKAAEVAKAKAAEEAKAKAAHTAKVDAYKVCLAMDRAAANYRKNVANAKPPTPTPPCVNPGPFVSAAPMAPVAAKR
;
A
#
# COMPACT_ATOMS: atom_id res chain seq x y z
N MET A 1 32.49 9.00 2.40
CA MET A 1 31.37 9.36 3.28
C MET A 1 30.88 10.74 2.84
N LYS A 2 29.85 10.80 2.01
CA LYS A 2 29.27 12.06 1.53
C LYS A 2 27.98 12.31 2.32
N LYS A 3 28.04 13.33 3.19
CA LYS A 3 26.89 13.79 3.97
C LYS A 3 25.98 14.60 3.06
N ILE A 4 24.78 14.09 2.74
CA ILE A 4 23.75 14.83 2.02
C ILE A 4 22.93 15.57 3.07
N VAL A 5 23.11 16.89 3.10
CA VAL A 5 22.31 17.79 3.91
C VAL A 5 21.11 18.21 3.07
N PHE A 6 19.92 17.73 3.43
CA PHE A 6 18.68 18.24 2.85
C PHE A 6 18.26 19.50 3.58
N MET A 7 18.46 20.66 2.92
CA MET A 7 17.83 21.92 3.34
C MET A 7 16.36 21.90 2.89
N PHE A 8 15.46 21.78 3.85
CA PHE A 8 14.05 22.08 3.63
C PHE A 8 13.85 23.60 3.73
N ALA A 9 13.65 24.23 2.57
CA ALA A 9 13.19 25.61 2.50
C ALA A 9 11.68 25.64 2.82
N GLY A 10 11.34 26.27 3.96
CA GLY A 10 9.97 26.49 4.35
C GLY A 10 9.28 27.50 3.44
N LEU A 11 8.19 27.07 2.79
CA LEU A 11 7.25 27.96 2.11
C LEU A 11 6.16 28.34 3.10
N ALA A 12 6.25 29.55 3.64
CA ALA A 12 5.17 30.17 4.41
C ALA A 12 4.08 30.62 3.42
N LEU A 13 2.96 29.88 3.35
CA LEU A 13 1.75 30.36 2.69
C LEU A 13 0.98 31.22 3.66
N SER A 14 0.97 32.52 3.34
CA SER A 14 0.12 33.52 3.98
C SER A 14 -1.36 33.20 3.78
N ALA A 15 -2.04 32.91 4.87
CA ALA A 15 -3.49 32.78 4.87
C ALA A 15 -4.13 34.15 4.69
N MET A 16 -4.71 34.42 3.52
CA MET A 16 -5.66 35.53 3.36
C MET A 16 -6.94 35.21 4.10
N VAL A 17 -7.12 35.88 5.21
CA VAL A 17 -8.38 35.91 5.96
C VAL A 17 -9.42 36.61 5.11
N HIS A 18 -10.32 35.87 4.50
CA HIS A 18 -11.58 36.40 3.99
C HIS A 18 -12.61 36.35 5.12
N ALA A 19 -12.62 37.39 5.94
CA ALA A 19 -13.72 37.68 6.83
C ALA A 19 -14.88 38.24 5.97
N ASN A 20 -15.86 37.40 5.67
CA ASN A 20 -17.27 37.79 5.62
C ASN A 20 -18.14 36.63 5.13
N LYS A 21 -18.63 35.84 6.05
CA LYS A 21 -19.81 35.03 5.81
C LYS A 21 -20.53 34.83 7.13
N PRO A 22 -21.87 35.12 7.18
CA PRO A 22 -22.65 34.86 8.39
C PRO A 22 -22.58 33.34 8.72
N PRO A 23 -22.58 32.99 10.01
CA PRO A 23 -22.47 31.61 10.41
C PRO A 23 -23.69 30.83 9.93
N ALA A 24 -23.48 29.96 8.95
CA ALA A 24 -24.37 28.86 8.74
C ALA A 24 -24.36 27.98 10.00
N PRO A 25 -25.50 27.39 10.43
CA PRO A 25 -25.55 26.57 11.62
C PRO A 25 -24.49 25.48 11.52
N ALA A 26 -23.61 25.48 12.46
CA ALA A 26 -22.42 24.66 12.51
C ALA A 26 -22.83 23.18 12.51
N ALA A 27 -22.64 22.51 11.37
CA ALA A 27 -22.22 21.14 11.45
C ALA A 27 -20.91 21.15 12.24
N THR A 28 -21.00 20.77 13.48
CA THR A 28 -19.98 20.93 14.49
C THR A 28 -18.61 20.58 13.95
N ASP A 29 -17.62 21.42 14.18
CA ASP A 29 -16.22 21.19 13.82
C ASP A 29 -15.72 19.80 14.27
N GLU A 30 -16.35 19.27 15.29
CA GLU A 30 -16.20 17.92 15.80
C GLU A 30 -16.60 16.82 14.81
N ALA A 31 -17.68 16.98 14.07
CA ALA A 31 -18.10 16.02 13.04
C ALA A 31 -17.13 16.01 11.85
N LYS A 32 -16.61 17.18 11.46
CA LYS A 32 -15.58 17.29 10.42
C LYS A 32 -14.24 16.70 10.86
N ALA A 33 -13.85 16.91 12.11
CA ALA A 33 -12.62 16.36 12.67
C ALA A 33 -12.68 14.82 12.73
N LYS A 34 -13.78 14.25 13.18
CA LYS A 34 -14.01 12.80 13.21
C LYS A 34 -14.02 12.19 11.81
N ALA A 35 -14.66 12.84 10.83
CA ALA A 35 -14.68 12.38 9.45
C ALA A 35 -13.29 12.41 8.81
N ALA A 36 -12.47 13.42 9.09
CA ALA A 36 -11.12 13.52 8.60
C ALA A 36 -10.20 12.46 9.24
N GLU A 37 -10.38 12.16 10.51
CA GLU A 37 -9.63 11.13 11.22
C GLU A 37 -9.95 9.73 10.70
N VAL A 38 -11.22 9.43 10.47
CA VAL A 38 -11.67 8.16 9.89
C VAL A 38 -11.14 8.01 8.45
N ALA A 39 -11.13 9.08 7.67
CA ALA A 39 -10.58 9.05 6.31
C ALA A 39 -9.07 8.78 6.31
N LYS A 40 -8.32 9.38 7.22
CA LYS A 40 -6.88 9.13 7.39
C LYS A 40 -6.60 7.69 7.84
N ALA A 41 -7.38 7.17 8.76
CA ALA A 41 -7.25 5.79 9.22
C ALA A 41 -7.50 4.79 8.09
N LYS A 42 -8.55 4.98 7.29
CA LYS A 42 -8.84 4.13 6.13
C LYS A 42 -7.75 4.20 5.06
N ALA A 43 -7.24 5.40 4.77
CA ALA A 43 -6.15 5.58 3.81
C ALA A 43 -4.85 4.89 4.27
N ALA A 44 -4.55 4.95 5.57
CA ALA A 44 -3.38 4.26 6.14
C ALA A 44 -3.53 2.74 6.09
N GLU A 45 -4.71 2.22 6.32
CA GLU A 45 -5.01 0.79 6.25
C GLU A 45 -4.93 0.27 4.81
N GLU A 46 -5.48 1.00 3.85
CA GLU A 46 -5.38 0.68 2.44
C GLU A 46 -3.93 0.73 1.94
N ALA A 47 -3.14 1.70 2.39
CA ALA A 47 -1.72 1.79 2.06
C ALA A 47 -0.93 0.57 2.60
N LYS A 48 -1.23 0.13 3.81
CA LYS A 48 -0.64 -1.09 4.38
C LYS A 48 -1.04 -2.35 3.60
N ALA A 49 -2.30 -2.45 3.21
CA ALA A 49 -2.79 -3.57 2.41
C ALA A 49 -2.13 -3.62 1.02
N LYS A 50 -1.96 -2.47 0.37
CA LYS A 50 -1.23 -2.36 -0.90
C LYS A 50 0.24 -2.75 -0.75
N ALA A 51 0.91 -2.28 0.29
CA ALA A 51 2.31 -2.63 0.57
C ALA A 51 2.48 -4.13 0.81
N ALA A 52 1.59 -4.74 1.58
CA ALA A 52 1.60 -6.18 1.83
C ALA A 52 1.36 -6.99 0.54
N HIS A 53 0.46 -6.53 -0.32
CA HIS A 53 0.23 -7.16 -1.62
C HIS A 53 1.44 -7.03 -2.54
N THR A 54 2.06 -5.85 -2.61
CA THR A 54 3.29 -5.62 -3.38
C THR A 54 4.41 -6.56 -2.93
N ALA A 55 4.60 -6.74 -1.63
CA ALA A 55 5.58 -7.67 -1.10
C ALA A 55 5.33 -9.12 -1.55
N LYS A 56 4.06 -9.55 -1.62
CA LYS A 56 3.69 -10.88 -2.14
C LYS A 56 3.96 -11.01 -3.63
N VAL A 57 3.70 -9.98 -4.42
CA VAL A 57 4.01 -9.94 -5.85
C VAL A 57 5.53 -10.02 -6.08
N ASP A 58 6.31 -9.30 -5.30
CA ASP A 58 7.76 -9.31 -5.41
C ASP A 58 8.34 -10.67 -5.00
N ALA A 59 7.83 -11.28 -3.93
CA ALA A 59 8.19 -12.64 -3.53
C ALA A 59 7.88 -13.66 -4.64
N TYR A 60 6.74 -13.54 -5.31
CA TYR A 60 6.38 -14.38 -6.45
C TYR A 60 7.35 -14.21 -7.63
N LYS A 61 7.73 -12.97 -7.97
CA LYS A 61 8.71 -12.69 -9.02
C LYS A 61 10.08 -13.28 -8.70
N VAL A 62 10.54 -13.16 -7.45
CA VAL A 62 11.79 -13.75 -6.99
C VAL A 62 11.73 -15.27 -7.08
N CYS A 63 10.65 -15.90 -6.68
CA CYS A 63 10.44 -17.33 -6.81
C CYS A 63 10.57 -17.79 -8.26
N LEU A 64 9.91 -17.13 -9.21
CA LEU A 64 10.00 -17.43 -10.64
C LEU A 64 11.43 -17.24 -11.20
N ALA A 65 12.15 -16.23 -10.71
CA ALA A 65 13.53 -15.98 -11.12
C ALA A 65 14.46 -17.09 -10.62
N MET A 66 14.26 -17.57 -9.40
CA MET A 66 14.99 -18.72 -8.84
C MET A 66 14.73 -20.01 -9.63
N ASP A 67 13.48 -20.27 -10.00
CA ASP A 67 13.14 -21.46 -10.81
C ASP A 67 13.80 -21.42 -12.19
N ARG A 68 13.81 -20.24 -12.82
CA ARG A 68 14.52 -20.05 -14.11
C ARG A 68 16.02 -20.23 -13.97
N ALA A 69 16.62 -19.69 -12.92
CA ALA A 69 18.06 -19.85 -12.65
C ALA A 69 18.40 -21.31 -12.41
N ALA A 70 17.61 -22.01 -11.60
CA ALA A 70 17.80 -23.44 -11.34
C ALA A 70 17.62 -24.30 -12.61
N ALA A 71 16.66 -23.97 -13.47
CA ALA A 71 16.47 -24.64 -14.75
C ALA A 71 17.64 -24.43 -15.70
N ASN A 72 18.16 -23.20 -15.78
CA ASN A 72 19.35 -22.88 -16.59
C ASN A 72 20.59 -23.58 -16.07
N TYR A 73 20.79 -23.60 -14.76
CA TYR A 73 21.91 -24.33 -14.14
C TYR A 73 21.89 -25.82 -14.54
N ARG A 74 20.73 -26.47 -14.42
CA ARG A 74 20.58 -27.89 -14.79
C ARG A 74 20.81 -28.17 -16.27
N LYS A 75 20.49 -27.23 -17.16
CA LYS A 75 20.78 -27.38 -18.60
C LYS A 75 22.25 -27.25 -18.93
N ASN A 76 22.98 -26.44 -18.17
CA ASN A 76 24.38 -26.10 -18.49
C ASN A 76 25.40 -26.90 -17.70
N VAL A 77 25.00 -27.60 -16.64
CA VAL A 77 25.90 -28.40 -15.79
C VAL A 77 25.60 -29.89 -15.94
N ALA A 78 26.54 -30.62 -16.52
CA ALA A 78 26.37 -32.03 -16.85
C ALA A 78 26.07 -32.94 -15.64
N ASN A 79 26.55 -32.58 -14.45
CA ASN A 79 26.36 -33.34 -13.21
C ASN A 79 25.49 -32.57 -12.20
N ALA A 80 24.54 -31.78 -12.66
CA ALA A 80 23.63 -31.07 -11.79
C ALA A 80 22.81 -32.06 -10.94
N LYS A 81 22.74 -31.80 -9.62
CA LYS A 81 21.92 -32.61 -8.71
C LYS A 81 20.44 -32.52 -9.11
N PRO A 82 19.65 -33.59 -8.91
CA PRO A 82 18.23 -33.56 -9.15
C PRO A 82 17.55 -32.45 -8.31
N PRO A 83 16.45 -31.87 -8.80
CA PRO A 83 15.76 -30.80 -8.10
C PRO A 83 15.23 -31.30 -6.76
N THR A 84 15.52 -30.56 -5.70
CA THR A 84 14.85 -30.77 -4.43
C THR A 84 13.40 -30.29 -4.58
N PRO A 85 12.40 -31.04 -4.12
CA PRO A 85 11.02 -30.60 -4.18
C PRO A 85 10.85 -29.32 -3.38
N THR A 86 10.59 -28.22 -4.07
CA THR A 86 10.28 -26.91 -3.49
C THR A 86 8.79 -26.62 -3.67
N PRO A 87 8.16 -25.92 -2.72
CA PRO A 87 6.76 -25.54 -2.89
C PRO A 87 6.60 -24.66 -4.15
N PRO A 88 5.50 -24.81 -4.90
CA PRO A 88 5.28 -24.04 -6.12
C PRO A 88 5.15 -22.54 -5.82
N CYS A 89 5.60 -21.73 -6.78
CA CYS A 89 5.42 -20.29 -6.71
C CYS A 89 3.95 -19.93 -6.80
N VAL A 90 3.42 -19.29 -5.77
CA VAL A 90 2.01 -18.89 -5.70
C VAL A 90 1.83 -17.47 -6.21
N ASN A 91 1.03 -17.31 -7.25
CA ASN A 91 0.66 -15.99 -7.77
C ASN A 91 -0.37 -15.35 -6.82
N PRO A 92 -0.10 -14.18 -6.22
CA PRO A 92 -1.04 -13.51 -5.33
C PRO A 92 -2.28 -12.94 -6.03
N GLY A 93 -2.29 -12.90 -7.37
CA GLY A 93 -3.38 -12.30 -8.13
C GLY A 93 -3.41 -10.77 -8.09
N PRO A 94 -4.45 -10.14 -8.66
CA PRO A 94 -4.61 -8.69 -8.62
C PRO A 94 -4.95 -8.21 -7.21
N PHE A 95 -4.54 -6.97 -6.89
CA PHE A 95 -4.92 -6.35 -5.63
C PHE A 95 -6.43 -6.09 -5.61
N VAL A 96 -7.08 -6.65 -4.62
CA VAL A 96 -8.49 -6.34 -4.34
C VAL A 96 -8.53 -5.45 -3.11
N SER A 97 -8.86 -4.18 -3.31
CA SER A 97 -9.15 -3.28 -2.20
C SER A 97 -10.37 -3.82 -1.45
N ALA A 98 -10.25 -3.94 -0.13
CA ALA A 98 -11.41 -4.25 0.69
C ALA A 98 -12.39 -3.08 0.55
N ALA A 99 -13.34 -3.21 -0.37
CA ALA A 99 -14.45 -2.26 -0.45
C ALA A 99 -15.11 -2.21 0.94
N PRO A 100 -15.42 -1.02 1.46
CA PRO A 100 -16.13 -0.93 2.72
C PRO A 100 -17.42 -1.74 2.56
N MET A 101 -17.56 -2.79 3.35
CA MET A 101 -18.81 -3.54 3.41
C MET A 101 -19.89 -2.52 3.72
N ALA A 102 -20.76 -2.26 2.75
CA ALA A 102 -21.94 -1.48 3.00
C ALA A 102 -22.67 -2.13 4.20
N PRO A 103 -23.10 -1.34 5.19
CA PRO A 103 -23.84 -1.89 6.31
C PRO A 103 -25.02 -2.65 5.74
N VAL A 104 -25.06 -3.95 6.00
CA VAL A 104 -26.21 -4.78 5.65
C VAL A 104 -27.39 -4.18 6.40
N ALA A 105 -28.25 -3.48 5.68
CA ALA A 105 -29.48 -2.98 6.23
C ALA A 105 -30.24 -4.19 6.78
N ALA A 106 -30.27 -4.33 8.10
CA ALA A 106 -31.08 -5.34 8.74
C ALA A 106 -32.53 -5.07 8.35
N LYS A 107 -33.04 -5.88 7.45
CA LYS A 107 -34.47 -5.92 7.18
C LYS A 107 -35.16 -6.39 8.45
N ARG A 108 -35.87 -5.48 9.08
CA ARG A 108 -36.85 -5.84 10.10
C ARG A 108 -38.06 -6.42 9.42
#